data_0a291cf747070fc0eab586b7fded9147
#
_entry.id   0a291cf747070fc0eab586b7fded9147
#
_cell.length_a   1.000
_cell.length_b   1.000
_cell.length_c   1.000
_cell.angle_alpha   90.00
_cell.angle_beta   90.00
_cell.angle_gamma   90.00
#
_symmetry.space_group_name_H-M   'P 1'
#
loop_
_entity.id
_entity.type
_entity.pdbx_description
1 polymer ?
#
loop_
_entity_poly.entity_id
_entity_poly.type
_entity_poly.pdbx_seq_one_letter_code
_entity_poly.pdbx_strand_id
1 'polypeptide(L)'
;MNKITKIETFTGWNLRKLWRILEILESNKSIALISDAGLPGINDPGQELVHAAKLNSCEVICIPGPCAATTALVISGLPSERFCFEGFLPKKQSLRKKRLEDISQENRTTVIYESPHQLIKLLEDLSISCGKERPIQIARELTKRYEESIGKTIEQVTKYFLENKPKGEFTIVLGGNSNKKKNRMSESDALNKLNILIKQGEKSNVAARKIAEESGYEKKWLYSKLHK
;
A
#
# COMPACT_ATOMS: atom_id res chain seq x y z
N MET A 1 -18.48 34.25 -11.51
CA MET A 1 -18.59 32.85 -11.95
C MET A 1 -17.70 32.70 -13.18
N ASN A 2 -16.51 32.09 -13.03
CA ASN A 2 -15.61 31.84 -14.17
C ASN A 2 -16.21 30.71 -15.01
N LYS A 3 -16.48 31.00 -16.29
CA LYS A 3 -16.94 29.96 -17.23
C LYS A 3 -15.78 28.98 -17.47
N ILE A 4 -16.02 27.68 -17.27
CA ILE A 4 -15.13 26.61 -17.74
C ILE A 4 -15.07 26.74 -19.27
N THR A 5 -13.90 27.14 -19.80
CA THR A 5 -13.80 27.52 -21.20
C THR A 5 -13.36 26.38 -22.12
N LYS A 6 -12.78 25.30 -21.60
CA LYS A 6 -12.37 24.15 -22.41
C LYS A 6 -12.08 22.91 -21.58
N ILE A 7 -12.57 21.74 -22.03
CA ILE A 7 -12.19 20.43 -21.55
C ILE A 7 -11.19 19.89 -22.56
N GLU A 8 -9.97 19.60 -22.13
CA GLU A 8 -8.97 18.90 -22.94
C GLU A 8 -8.66 17.55 -22.29
N THR A 9 -8.79 16.47 -23.04
CA THR A 9 -8.36 15.14 -22.62
C THR A 9 -6.85 15.01 -22.81
N PHE A 10 -6.15 14.62 -21.76
CA PHE A 10 -4.69 14.45 -21.79
C PHE A 10 -4.36 12.94 -21.76
N THR A 11 -4.24 12.34 -22.92
CA THR A 11 -3.58 11.04 -23.07
C THR A 11 -2.09 11.27 -23.28
N GLY A 12 -1.29 10.98 -22.27
CA GLY A 12 0.17 11.14 -22.27
C GLY A 12 0.65 12.59 -22.06
N TRP A 13 1.41 12.78 -21.00
CA TRP A 13 2.05 14.06 -20.70
C TRP A 13 3.27 14.28 -21.59
N ASN A 14 3.36 15.48 -22.21
CA ASN A 14 4.59 15.97 -22.80
C ASN A 14 4.82 17.42 -22.36
N LEU A 15 6.06 17.87 -22.43
CA LEU A 15 6.48 19.20 -22.00
C LEU A 15 5.67 20.33 -22.67
N ARG A 16 5.31 20.21 -23.95
CA ARG A 16 4.51 21.23 -24.65
C ARG A 16 3.12 21.42 -24.06
N LYS A 17 2.46 20.31 -23.69
CA LYS A 17 1.13 20.37 -23.07
C LYS A 17 1.21 21.00 -21.68
N LEU A 18 2.24 20.66 -20.93
CA LEU A 18 2.48 21.23 -19.61
C LEU A 18 2.69 22.74 -19.66
N TRP A 19 3.57 23.21 -20.55
CA TRP A 19 3.81 24.64 -20.76
C TRP A 19 2.54 25.41 -21.13
N ARG A 20 1.76 24.89 -22.06
CA ARG A 20 0.49 25.50 -22.45
C ARG A 20 -0.51 25.64 -21.30
N ILE A 21 -0.54 24.65 -20.41
CA ILE A 21 -1.40 24.69 -19.22
C ILE A 21 -0.91 25.76 -18.24
N LEU A 22 0.40 25.87 -18.04
CA LEU A 22 0.99 26.89 -17.18
C LEU A 22 0.71 28.30 -17.70
N GLU A 23 0.84 28.56 -19.00
CA GLU A 23 0.47 29.84 -19.63
C GLU A 23 -1.00 30.21 -19.37
N ILE A 24 -1.90 29.25 -19.41
CA ILE A 24 -3.32 29.46 -19.09
C ILE A 24 -3.48 29.87 -17.62
N LEU A 25 -2.80 29.18 -16.70
CA LEU A 25 -2.81 29.51 -15.27
C LEU A 25 -2.22 30.88 -14.99
N GLU A 26 -1.10 31.25 -15.61
CA GLU A 26 -0.47 32.56 -15.50
C GLU A 26 -1.37 33.69 -16.02
N SER A 27 -2.30 33.39 -16.93
CA SER A 27 -3.30 34.36 -17.42
C SER A 27 -4.53 34.48 -16.46
N ASN A 28 -4.40 34.09 -15.18
CA ASN A 28 -5.44 34.12 -14.15
C ASN A 28 -6.71 33.32 -14.51
N LYS A 29 -6.55 32.24 -15.28
CA LYS A 29 -7.66 31.31 -15.58
C LYS A 29 -7.58 30.08 -14.68
N SER A 30 -8.72 29.46 -14.43
CA SER A 30 -8.80 28.22 -13.66
C SER A 30 -8.84 26.99 -14.58
N ILE A 31 -8.22 25.91 -14.13
CA ILE A 31 -8.20 24.63 -14.83
C ILE A 31 -8.74 23.55 -13.91
N ALA A 32 -9.57 22.67 -14.43
CA ALA A 32 -10.00 21.45 -13.75
C ALA A 32 -9.27 20.24 -14.36
N LEU A 33 -8.57 19.48 -13.52
CA LEU A 33 -8.04 18.16 -13.87
C LEU A 33 -9.07 17.11 -13.48
N ILE A 34 -9.49 16.31 -14.45
CA ILE A 34 -10.45 15.23 -14.25
C ILE A 34 -9.88 13.90 -14.78
N SER A 35 -10.36 12.80 -14.22
CA SER A 35 -10.02 11.44 -14.63
C SER A 35 -11.27 10.70 -15.10
N ASP A 36 -11.11 9.70 -15.94
CA ASP A 36 -12.20 8.82 -16.38
C ASP A 36 -12.73 7.96 -15.23
N ALA A 37 -11.88 7.63 -14.24
CA ALA A 37 -12.24 6.87 -13.06
C ALA A 37 -11.39 7.24 -11.85
N GLY A 38 -12.06 7.56 -10.74
CA GLY A 38 -11.41 7.83 -9.47
C GLY A 38 -10.76 9.21 -9.36
N LEU A 39 -9.82 9.35 -8.42
CA LEU A 39 -9.14 10.60 -8.12
C LEU A 39 -7.92 10.77 -9.03
N PRO A 40 -7.82 11.86 -9.81
CA PRO A 40 -6.66 12.16 -10.65
C PRO A 40 -5.35 12.19 -9.86
N GLY A 41 -4.25 11.77 -10.47
CA GLY A 41 -2.92 11.78 -9.86
C GLY A 41 -2.59 10.57 -8.97
N ILE A 42 -3.57 9.68 -8.71
CA ILE A 42 -3.33 8.42 -7.97
C ILE A 42 -3.27 7.27 -8.99
N ASN A 43 -2.08 6.87 -9.40
CA ASN A 43 -1.84 5.97 -10.54
C ASN A 43 -2.52 6.42 -11.85
N ASP A 44 -2.70 7.70 -11.98
CA ASP A 44 -3.36 8.39 -13.05
C ASP A 44 -2.55 9.64 -13.41
N PRO A 45 -2.58 10.13 -14.64
CA PRO A 45 -1.89 11.36 -15.01
C PRO A 45 -2.31 12.56 -14.14
N GLY A 46 -1.34 13.44 -13.84
CA GLY A 46 -1.65 14.70 -13.15
C GLY A 46 -0.61 15.15 -12.12
N GLN A 47 0.19 14.25 -11.60
CA GLN A 47 1.21 14.57 -10.60
C GLN A 47 2.19 15.65 -11.10
N GLU A 48 2.65 15.53 -12.34
CA GLU A 48 3.58 16.48 -12.95
C GLU A 48 2.95 17.86 -13.10
N LEU A 49 1.67 17.93 -13.46
CA LEU A 49 0.93 19.18 -13.54
C LEU A 49 0.79 19.85 -12.19
N VAL A 50 0.36 19.10 -11.19
CA VAL A 50 0.23 19.60 -9.81
C VAL A 50 1.58 20.12 -9.30
N HIS A 51 2.65 19.37 -9.54
CA HIS A 51 4.00 19.78 -9.16
C HIS A 51 4.42 21.10 -9.84
N ALA A 52 4.25 21.19 -11.16
CA ALA A 52 4.59 22.36 -11.92
C ALA A 52 3.74 23.59 -11.54
N ALA A 53 2.44 23.42 -11.32
CA ALA A 53 1.57 24.49 -10.86
C ALA A 53 2.02 25.04 -9.49
N LYS A 54 2.37 24.16 -8.55
CA LYS A 54 2.90 24.58 -7.25
C LYS A 54 4.25 25.31 -7.34
N LEU A 55 5.14 24.90 -8.24
CA LEU A 55 6.41 25.61 -8.49
C LEU A 55 6.18 27.02 -9.04
N ASN A 56 5.10 27.24 -9.79
CA ASN A 56 4.69 28.54 -10.31
C ASN A 56 3.71 29.28 -9.38
N SER A 57 3.68 28.92 -8.10
CA SER A 57 2.84 29.57 -7.08
C SER A 57 1.34 29.59 -7.40
N CYS A 58 0.87 28.69 -8.27
CA CYS A 58 -0.56 28.54 -8.55
C CYS A 58 -1.25 27.81 -7.40
N GLU A 59 -2.44 28.26 -7.03
CA GLU A 59 -3.29 27.56 -6.06
C GLU A 59 -3.76 26.23 -6.65
N VAL A 60 -3.65 25.15 -5.84
CA VAL A 60 -4.12 23.81 -6.22
C VAL A 60 -5.11 23.33 -5.17
N ILE A 61 -6.34 23.12 -5.58
CA ILE A 61 -7.43 22.63 -4.74
C ILE A 61 -7.77 21.20 -5.16
N CYS A 62 -7.83 20.28 -4.20
CA CYS A 62 -8.31 18.93 -4.43
C CYS A 62 -9.77 18.82 -4.00
N ILE A 63 -10.64 18.38 -4.90
CA ILE A 63 -12.01 18.01 -4.57
C ILE A 63 -11.97 16.54 -4.14
N PRO A 64 -12.32 16.20 -2.87
CA PRO A 64 -12.36 14.81 -2.43
C PRO A 64 -13.27 13.96 -3.33
N GLY A 65 -12.78 12.82 -3.75
CA GLY A 65 -13.49 11.95 -4.68
C GLY A 65 -13.21 10.47 -4.43
N PRO A 66 -13.86 9.58 -5.18
CA PRO A 66 -13.69 8.15 -5.06
C PRO A 66 -12.23 7.74 -5.35
N CYS A 67 -11.72 6.80 -4.54
CA CYS A 67 -10.39 6.23 -4.73
C CYS A 67 -10.46 4.72 -4.48
N ALA A 68 -10.21 3.91 -5.51
CA ALA A 68 -10.31 2.47 -5.44
C ALA A 68 -9.39 1.87 -4.35
N ALA A 69 -8.19 2.44 -4.14
CA ALA A 69 -7.26 1.97 -3.12
C ALA A 69 -7.83 2.06 -1.70
N THR A 70 -8.34 3.23 -1.32
CA THR A 70 -8.91 3.44 0.01
C THR A 70 -10.26 2.75 0.17
N THR A 71 -11.08 2.70 -0.87
CA THR A 71 -12.35 1.97 -0.87
C THR A 71 -12.12 0.47 -0.63
N ALA A 72 -11.22 -0.15 -1.39
CA ALA A 72 -10.87 -1.55 -1.21
C ALA A 72 -10.30 -1.82 0.18
N LEU A 73 -9.43 -0.94 0.69
CA LEU A 73 -8.85 -1.06 2.02
C LEU A 73 -9.93 -1.08 3.10
N VAL A 74 -10.91 -0.18 3.04
CA VAL A 74 -12.01 -0.09 4.02
C VAL A 74 -12.84 -1.37 4.02
N ILE A 75 -13.25 -1.86 2.84
CA ILE A 75 -14.10 -3.06 2.75
C ILE A 75 -13.33 -4.37 2.98
N SER A 76 -11.99 -4.34 2.99
CA SER A 76 -11.16 -5.53 3.21
C SER A 76 -11.24 -6.07 4.63
N GLY A 77 -11.55 -5.24 5.62
CA GLY A 77 -11.48 -5.57 7.03
C GLY A 77 -10.05 -5.81 7.55
N LEU A 78 -9.03 -5.59 6.73
CA LEU A 78 -7.62 -5.65 7.14
C LEU A 78 -7.19 -4.35 7.85
N PRO A 79 -6.14 -4.38 8.68
CA PRO A 79 -5.67 -3.19 9.40
C PRO A 79 -5.42 -2.01 8.46
N SER A 80 -6.05 -0.87 8.73
CA SER A 80 -6.03 0.32 7.86
C SER A 80 -5.36 1.55 8.47
N GLU A 81 -4.98 1.51 9.76
CA GLU A 81 -4.33 2.64 10.43
C GLU A 81 -3.03 3.08 9.74
N ARG A 82 -2.28 2.12 9.24
CA ARG A 82 -1.04 2.34 8.48
C ARG A 82 -0.99 1.34 7.35
N PHE A 83 -0.92 1.82 6.14
CA PHE A 83 -0.86 0.97 4.93
C PHE A 83 0.13 1.50 3.91
N CYS A 84 0.50 0.66 2.96
CA CYS A 84 1.30 1.00 1.79
C CYS A 84 0.44 0.91 0.54
N PHE A 85 0.61 1.85 -0.38
CA PHE A 85 0.02 1.81 -1.70
C PHE A 85 1.13 1.62 -2.74
N GLU A 86 1.08 0.53 -3.48
CA GLU A 86 2.07 0.14 -4.47
C GLU A 86 1.65 0.47 -5.91
N GLY A 87 0.34 0.69 -6.12
CA GLY A 87 -0.19 0.84 -7.47
C GLY A 87 0.02 -0.41 -8.32
N PHE A 88 0.26 -0.25 -9.62
CA PHE A 88 0.61 -1.37 -10.50
C PHE A 88 2.08 -1.77 -10.32
N LEU A 89 2.33 -3.05 -10.14
CA LEU A 89 3.70 -3.55 -10.03
C LEU A 89 4.47 -3.39 -11.35
N PRO A 90 5.80 -3.18 -11.29
CA PRO A 90 6.61 -3.02 -12.50
C PRO A 90 6.48 -4.21 -13.46
N LYS A 91 6.41 -3.93 -14.77
CA LYS A 91 6.40 -4.97 -15.81
C LYS A 91 7.78 -5.62 -16.00
N LYS A 92 8.88 -4.87 -15.77
CA LYS A 92 10.25 -5.38 -15.87
C LYS A 92 10.52 -6.38 -14.75
N GLN A 93 10.86 -7.62 -15.12
CA GLN A 93 10.98 -8.76 -14.21
C GLN A 93 11.88 -8.50 -12.99
N SER A 94 13.07 -7.91 -13.20
CA SER A 94 14.00 -7.61 -12.11
C SER A 94 13.44 -6.62 -11.09
N LEU A 95 12.74 -5.58 -11.54
CA LEU A 95 12.10 -4.58 -10.67
C LEU A 95 10.88 -5.17 -9.97
N ARG A 96 10.09 -5.99 -10.68
CA ARG A 96 8.94 -6.70 -10.11
C ARG A 96 9.36 -7.64 -8.99
N LYS A 97 10.42 -8.44 -9.21
CA LYS A 97 10.95 -9.35 -8.19
C LYS A 97 11.37 -8.59 -6.94
N LYS A 98 12.15 -7.52 -7.11
CA LYS A 98 12.55 -6.66 -5.98
C LYS A 98 11.35 -6.11 -5.22
N ARG A 99 10.32 -5.61 -5.94
CA ARG A 99 9.11 -5.08 -5.30
C ARG A 99 8.34 -6.16 -4.54
N LEU A 100 8.26 -7.39 -5.06
CA LEU A 100 7.63 -8.52 -4.38
C LEU A 100 8.43 -8.92 -3.12
N GLU A 101 9.76 -8.85 -3.17
CA GLU A 101 10.61 -9.04 -1.98
C GLU A 101 10.31 -7.98 -0.91
N ASP A 102 10.22 -6.69 -1.29
CA ASP A 102 9.86 -5.60 -0.37
C ASP A 102 8.47 -5.84 0.25
N ILE A 103 7.47 -6.18 -0.57
CA ILE A 103 6.10 -6.49 -0.13
C ILE A 103 6.07 -7.70 0.81
N SER A 104 6.92 -8.70 0.56
CA SER A 104 6.99 -9.89 1.42
C SER A 104 7.40 -9.55 2.86
N GLN A 105 8.24 -8.54 3.04
CA GLN A 105 8.73 -8.07 4.33
C GLN A 105 7.87 -6.97 4.97
N GLU A 106 6.93 -6.40 4.22
CA GLU A 106 6.09 -5.30 4.71
C GLU A 106 5.12 -5.78 5.80
N ASN A 107 5.13 -5.08 6.94
CA ASN A 107 4.27 -5.42 8.09
C ASN A 107 2.91 -4.72 8.05
N ARG A 108 2.78 -3.69 7.23
CA ARG A 108 1.54 -2.95 7.03
C ARG A 108 0.71 -3.62 5.95
N THR A 109 -0.58 -3.36 5.95
CA THR A 109 -1.45 -3.71 4.83
C THR A 109 -0.95 -3.04 3.56
N THR A 110 -0.89 -3.78 2.46
CA THR A 110 -0.41 -3.28 1.17
C THR A 110 -1.54 -3.32 0.15
N VAL A 111 -1.77 -2.21 -0.54
CA VAL A 111 -2.77 -2.10 -1.59
C VAL A 111 -2.09 -2.08 -2.96
N ILE A 112 -2.54 -2.95 -3.87
CA ILE A 112 -1.96 -3.16 -5.20
C ILE A 112 -3.08 -3.07 -6.24
N TYR A 113 -2.84 -2.40 -7.37
CA TYR A 113 -3.71 -2.47 -8.55
C TYR A 113 -3.20 -3.54 -9.51
N GLU A 114 -4.12 -4.26 -10.15
CA GLU A 114 -3.74 -5.22 -11.16
C GLU A 114 -4.79 -5.37 -12.26
N SER A 115 -4.32 -5.68 -13.44
CA SER A 115 -5.16 -5.97 -14.59
C SER A 115 -5.67 -7.43 -14.58
N PRO A 116 -6.80 -7.72 -15.22
CA PRO A 116 -7.34 -9.08 -15.27
C PRO A 116 -6.37 -10.08 -15.90
N HIS A 117 -5.56 -9.63 -16.85
CA HIS A 117 -4.58 -10.48 -17.55
C HIS A 117 -3.38 -10.88 -16.70
N GLN A 118 -3.06 -10.13 -15.66
CA GLN A 118 -1.90 -10.37 -14.79
C GLN A 118 -2.30 -10.86 -13.39
N LEU A 119 -3.58 -10.88 -13.05
CA LEU A 119 -4.05 -11.20 -11.69
C LEU A 119 -3.59 -12.57 -11.23
N ILE A 120 -3.79 -13.63 -12.02
CA ILE A 120 -3.38 -14.99 -11.62
C ILE A 120 -1.89 -15.05 -11.41
N LYS A 121 -1.10 -14.49 -12.32
CA LYS A 121 0.35 -14.41 -12.15
C LYS A 121 0.77 -13.64 -10.91
N LEU A 122 0.10 -12.53 -10.59
CA LEU A 122 0.38 -11.79 -9.35
C LEU A 122 0.09 -12.66 -8.12
N LEU A 123 -1.02 -13.38 -8.10
CA LEU A 123 -1.39 -14.26 -6.98
C LEU A 123 -0.37 -15.39 -6.78
N GLU A 124 0.13 -15.99 -7.87
CA GLU A 124 1.21 -16.98 -7.84
C GLU A 124 2.50 -16.37 -7.29
N ASP A 125 2.92 -15.21 -7.80
CA ASP A 125 4.09 -14.47 -7.34
C ASP A 125 3.98 -14.14 -5.83
N LEU A 126 2.82 -13.68 -5.37
CA LEU A 126 2.53 -13.40 -3.96
C LEU A 126 2.53 -14.68 -3.11
N SER A 127 1.99 -15.79 -3.63
CA SER A 127 2.01 -17.08 -2.96
C SER A 127 3.43 -17.56 -2.68
N ILE A 128 4.34 -17.39 -3.65
CA ILE A 128 5.74 -17.75 -3.54
C ILE A 128 6.49 -16.82 -2.56
N SER A 129 6.29 -15.52 -2.67
CA SER A 129 7.06 -14.52 -1.90
C SER A 129 6.52 -14.26 -0.50
N CYS A 130 5.20 -14.31 -0.32
CA CYS A 130 4.53 -13.95 0.93
C CYS A 130 3.99 -15.15 1.73
N GLY A 131 3.92 -16.33 1.08
CA GLY A 131 3.30 -17.53 1.64
C GLY A 131 1.79 -17.61 1.39
N LYS A 132 1.30 -18.84 1.24
CA LYS A 132 -0.07 -19.16 0.84
C LYS A 132 -1.15 -18.68 1.82
N GLU A 133 -0.82 -18.70 3.11
CA GLU A 133 -1.73 -18.38 4.20
C GLU A 133 -1.85 -16.88 4.51
N ARG A 134 -1.10 -16.02 3.79
CA ARG A 134 -1.15 -14.58 4.03
C ARG A 134 -2.54 -14.04 3.69
N PRO A 135 -3.17 -13.27 4.61
CA PRO A 135 -4.50 -12.71 4.38
C PRO A 135 -4.51 -11.79 3.16
N ILE A 136 -5.53 -11.92 2.34
CA ILE A 136 -5.73 -11.11 1.14
C ILE A 136 -7.21 -10.87 0.90
N GLN A 137 -7.54 -9.70 0.40
CA GLN A 137 -8.87 -9.34 -0.08
C GLN A 137 -8.73 -8.72 -1.47
N ILE A 138 -9.56 -9.14 -2.41
CA ILE A 138 -9.62 -8.59 -3.75
C ILE A 138 -10.96 -7.92 -3.94
N ALA A 139 -10.94 -6.64 -4.27
CA ALA A 139 -12.10 -5.89 -4.71
C ALA A 139 -12.06 -5.82 -6.25
N ARG A 140 -13.14 -6.25 -6.86
CA ARG A 140 -13.35 -6.25 -8.32
C ARG A 140 -14.42 -5.27 -8.68
N GLU A 141 -14.22 -4.49 -9.75
CA GLU A 141 -15.25 -3.61 -10.37
C GLU A 141 -15.99 -2.72 -9.36
N LEU A 142 -15.24 -2.14 -8.39
CA LEU A 142 -15.80 -1.26 -7.36
C LEU A 142 -16.72 -0.20 -7.96
N THR A 143 -17.89 -0.01 -7.36
CA THR A 143 -18.96 0.92 -7.76
C THR A 143 -19.64 0.62 -9.11
N LYS A 144 -19.33 -0.53 -9.73
CA LYS A 144 -19.90 -0.96 -11.01
C LYS A 144 -20.88 -2.11 -10.82
N ARG A 145 -21.60 -2.47 -11.90
CA ARG A 145 -22.61 -3.53 -11.89
C ARG A 145 -22.11 -4.90 -11.42
N TYR A 146 -20.86 -5.20 -11.65
CA TYR A 146 -20.23 -6.48 -11.31
C TYR A 146 -19.24 -6.36 -10.15
N GLU A 147 -19.56 -5.47 -9.21
CA GLU A 147 -18.78 -5.34 -7.99
C GLU A 147 -18.76 -6.65 -7.22
N GLU A 148 -17.60 -7.09 -6.83
CA GLU A 148 -17.36 -8.32 -6.11
C GLU A 148 -16.21 -8.16 -5.13
N SER A 149 -16.31 -8.82 -3.98
CA SER A 149 -15.25 -8.82 -2.96
C SER A 149 -14.93 -10.25 -2.57
N ILE A 150 -13.70 -10.69 -2.87
CA ILE A 150 -13.23 -12.07 -2.66
C ILE A 150 -12.01 -12.02 -1.73
N GLY A 151 -12.06 -12.79 -0.64
CA GLY A 151 -10.97 -12.78 0.32
C GLY A 151 -10.84 -14.08 1.10
N LYS A 152 -9.82 -14.17 1.83
CA LYS A 152 -9.34 -14.95 2.98
C LYS A 152 -7.83 -15.12 2.93
N THR A 153 -7.32 -16.13 2.21
CA THR A 153 -5.88 -16.38 2.03
C THR A 153 -5.50 -16.33 0.57
N ILE A 154 -4.24 -16.10 0.28
CA ILE A 154 -3.72 -16.09 -1.11
C ILE A 154 -4.08 -17.41 -1.81
N GLU A 155 -3.93 -18.57 -1.13
CA GLU A 155 -4.24 -19.87 -1.72
C GLU A 155 -5.71 -20.00 -2.14
N GLN A 156 -6.63 -19.61 -1.25
CA GLN A 156 -8.07 -19.69 -1.53
C GLN A 156 -8.50 -18.75 -2.66
N VAL A 157 -7.97 -17.55 -2.67
CA VAL A 157 -8.27 -16.56 -3.73
C VAL A 157 -7.67 -16.99 -5.06
N THR A 158 -6.45 -17.56 -5.05
CA THR A 158 -5.84 -18.11 -6.27
C THR A 158 -6.70 -19.24 -6.85
N LYS A 159 -7.15 -20.17 -6.02
CA LYS A 159 -8.04 -21.25 -6.44
C LYS A 159 -9.33 -20.72 -7.07
N TYR A 160 -9.95 -19.73 -6.44
CA TYR A 160 -11.17 -19.09 -6.99
C TYR A 160 -10.95 -18.53 -8.40
N PHE A 161 -9.84 -17.80 -8.63
CA PHE A 161 -9.59 -17.21 -9.96
C PHE A 161 -9.03 -18.18 -11.00
N LEU A 162 -8.55 -19.34 -10.60
CA LEU A 162 -8.27 -20.43 -11.55
C LEU A 162 -9.55 -21.05 -12.10
N GLU A 163 -10.61 -21.13 -11.28
CA GLU A 163 -11.93 -21.64 -11.67
C GLU A 163 -12.79 -20.56 -12.34
N ASN A 164 -12.59 -19.27 -11.99
CA ASN A 164 -13.37 -18.13 -12.47
C ASN A 164 -12.47 -17.13 -13.19
N LYS A 165 -12.52 -17.12 -14.52
CA LYS A 165 -11.65 -16.26 -15.34
C LYS A 165 -11.75 -14.78 -14.91
N PRO A 166 -10.64 -14.12 -14.56
CA PRO A 166 -10.63 -12.71 -14.17
C PRO A 166 -11.14 -11.79 -15.27
N LYS A 167 -12.04 -10.86 -14.92
CA LYS A 167 -12.57 -9.82 -15.82
C LYS A 167 -12.78 -8.53 -15.03
N GLY A 168 -12.53 -7.40 -15.67
CA GLY A 168 -12.70 -6.08 -15.07
C GLY A 168 -11.43 -5.58 -14.38
N GLU A 169 -11.58 -4.64 -13.44
CA GLU A 169 -10.49 -3.99 -12.72
C GLU A 169 -10.39 -4.55 -11.30
N PHE A 170 -9.17 -4.71 -10.83
CA PHE A 170 -8.90 -5.33 -9.54
C PHE A 170 -8.06 -4.43 -8.64
N THR A 171 -8.50 -4.33 -7.39
CA THR A 171 -7.73 -3.76 -6.29
C THR A 171 -7.48 -4.85 -5.26
N ILE A 172 -6.22 -5.17 -5.03
CA ILE A 172 -5.77 -6.21 -4.11
C ILE A 172 -5.35 -5.56 -2.81
N VAL A 173 -5.85 -6.05 -1.69
CA VAL A 173 -5.47 -5.64 -0.35
C VAL A 173 -4.82 -6.83 0.33
N LEU A 174 -3.52 -6.77 0.50
CA LEU A 174 -2.71 -7.83 1.11
C LEU A 174 -2.43 -7.48 2.56
N GLY A 175 -2.74 -8.38 3.48
CA GLY A 175 -2.42 -8.21 4.89
C GLY A 175 -0.92 -8.10 5.14
N GLY A 176 -0.52 -7.39 6.17
CA GLY A 176 0.88 -7.24 6.56
C GLY A 176 1.56 -8.56 6.95
N ASN A 177 2.89 -8.61 6.86
CA ASN A 177 3.66 -9.77 7.29
C ASN A 177 3.56 -9.96 8.81
N SER A 178 2.71 -10.86 9.25
CA SER A 178 2.56 -11.23 10.67
C SER A 178 3.68 -12.13 11.20
N ASN A 179 4.53 -12.67 10.32
CA ASN A 179 5.59 -13.59 10.72
C ASN A 179 6.69 -12.94 11.57
N LYS A 180 6.84 -11.61 11.54
CA LYS A 180 7.69 -10.91 12.54
C LYS A 180 7.17 -11.09 13.97
N LYS A 181 5.88 -11.40 14.18
CA LYS A 181 5.37 -11.80 15.50
C LYS A 181 5.69 -13.27 15.83
N LYS A 182 5.95 -14.13 14.84
CA LYS A 182 6.31 -15.56 15.05
C LYS A 182 7.80 -15.78 15.31
N ASN A 183 8.66 -14.84 14.94
CA ASN A 183 10.07 -14.84 15.38
C ASN A 183 10.26 -14.10 16.72
N ARG A 184 9.26 -14.18 17.60
CA ARG A 184 9.53 -13.84 18.99
C ARG A 184 10.58 -14.85 19.48
N MET A 185 11.68 -14.29 20.01
CA MET A 185 12.62 -15.07 20.79
C MET A 185 11.83 -15.89 21.82
N SER A 186 12.26 -17.12 22.13
CA SER A 186 11.57 -17.89 23.18
C SER A 186 11.60 -17.10 24.50
N GLU A 187 10.62 -17.29 25.36
CA GLU A 187 10.58 -16.62 26.69
C GLU A 187 11.87 -16.89 27.46
N SER A 188 12.34 -18.13 27.42
CA SER A 188 13.57 -18.56 28.06
C SER A 188 14.81 -17.83 27.50
N ASP A 189 14.92 -17.69 26.18
CA ASP A 189 16.06 -16.99 25.56
C ASP A 189 16.03 -15.49 25.83
N ALA A 190 14.84 -14.88 25.79
CA ALA A 190 14.66 -13.48 26.12
C ALA A 190 15.06 -13.17 27.57
N LEU A 191 14.64 -14.02 28.51
CA LEU A 191 15.00 -13.87 29.92
C LEU A 191 16.49 -14.17 30.17
N ASN A 192 17.07 -15.16 29.50
CA ASN A 192 18.50 -15.46 29.59
C ASN A 192 19.33 -14.27 29.09
N LYS A 193 19.02 -13.70 27.93
CA LYS A 193 19.71 -12.51 27.42
C LYS A 193 19.55 -11.30 28.35
N LEU A 194 18.35 -11.11 28.89
CA LEU A 194 18.08 -10.03 29.84
C LEU A 194 18.95 -10.17 31.08
N ASN A 195 19.05 -11.38 31.65
CA ASN A 195 19.89 -11.67 32.82
C ASN A 195 21.39 -11.48 32.52
N ILE A 196 21.85 -11.83 31.32
CA ILE A 196 23.24 -11.62 30.90
C ILE A 196 23.57 -10.12 30.91
N LEU A 197 22.73 -9.26 30.31
CA LEU A 197 22.94 -7.82 30.28
C LEU A 197 23.00 -7.21 31.67
N ILE A 198 22.15 -7.68 32.58
CA ILE A 198 22.15 -7.22 33.97
C ILE A 198 23.42 -7.65 34.71
N LYS A 199 23.87 -8.91 34.52
CA LYS A 199 25.13 -9.40 35.09
C LYS A 199 26.34 -8.63 34.58
N GLN A 200 26.27 -8.08 33.35
CA GLN A 200 27.28 -7.20 32.76
C GLN A 200 27.21 -5.75 33.28
N GLY A 201 26.32 -5.45 34.24
CA GLY A 201 26.22 -4.13 34.88
C GLY A 201 25.25 -3.16 34.20
N GLU A 202 24.46 -3.59 33.18
CA GLU A 202 23.46 -2.72 32.59
C GLU A 202 22.28 -2.48 33.55
N LYS A 203 21.79 -1.24 33.56
CA LYS A 203 20.59 -0.88 34.37
C LYS A 203 19.38 -1.66 33.86
N SER A 204 18.59 -2.27 34.73
CA SER A 204 17.41 -3.09 34.40
C SER A 204 16.47 -2.46 33.39
N ASN A 205 16.27 -1.14 33.45
CA ASN A 205 15.41 -0.40 32.54
C ASN A 205 15.99 -0.31 31.11
N VAL A 206 17.32 -0.25 30.97
CA VAL A 206 18.03 -0.20 29.68
C VAL A 206 18.08 -1.60 29.07
N ALA A 207 18.42 -2.61 29.87
CA ALA A 207 18.44 -4.01 29.45
C ALA A 207 17.05 -4.47 28.97
N ALA A 208 15.99 -4.18 29.74
CA ALA A 208 14.62 -4.51 29.34
C ALA A 208 14.19 -3.81 28.03
N ARG A 209 14.64 -2.57 27.75
CA ARG A 209 14.37 -1.90 26.48
C ARG A 209 15.09 -2.58 25.30
N LYS A 210 16.38 -2.87 25.43
CA LYS A 210 17.16 -3.56 24.40
C LYS A 210 16.56 -4.92 24.04
N ILE A 211 16.22 -5.72 25.05
CA ILE A 211 15.62 -7.04 24.82
C ILE A 211 14.19 -6.93 24.26
N ALA A 212 13.42 -5.91 24.63
CA ALA A 212 12.10 -5.66 24.03
C ALA A 212 12.17 -5.43 22.52
N GLU A 213 13.16 -4.64 22.07
CA GLU A 213 13.40 -4.35 20.66
C GLU A 213 13.84 -5.61 19.89
N GLU A 214 14.67 -6.48 20.49
CA GLU A 214 15.15 -7.71 19.85
C GLU A 214 14.12 -8.86 19.87
N SER A 215 13.43 -9.03 21.01
CA SER A 215 12.61 -10.22 21.27
C SER A 215 11.15 -10.07 20.88
N GLY A 216 10.67 -8.81 20.69
CA GLY A 216 9.25 -8.50 20.47
C GLY A 216 8.37 -8.66 21.71
N TYR A 217 8.92 -8.84 22.92
CA TYR A 217 8.20 -8.76 24.18
C TYR A 217 8.04 -7.32 24.65
N GLU A 218 6.97 -7.03 25.38
CA GLU A 218 6.79 -5.70 25.97
C GLU A 218 7.83 -5.42 27.05
N LYS A 219 8.40 -4.22 27.05
CA LYS A 219 9.36 -3.78 28.06
C LYS A 219 8.84 -3.94 29.49
N LYS A 220 7.55 -3.60 29.71
CA LYS A 220 6.92 -3.74 31.04
C LYS A 220 6.89 -5.22 31.47
N TRP A 221 6.59 -6.13 30.58
CA TRP A 221 6.58 -7.55 30.84
C TRP A 221 7.98 -8.07 31.20
N LEU A 222 9.01 -7.74 30.39
CA LEU A 222 10.40 -8.11 30.69
C LEU A 222 10.87 -7.56 32.04
N TYR A 223 10.54 -6.31 32.33
CA TYR A 223 10.89 -5.67 33.61
C TYR A 223 10.22 -6.36 34.80
N SER A 224 8.96 -6.79 34.66
CA SER A 224 8.22 -7.49 35.73
C SER A 224 8.79 -8.88 36.05
N LYS A 225 9.50 -9.50 35.09
CA LYS A 225 10.13 -10.82 35.29
C LYS A 225 11.47 -10.73 36.03
N LEU A 226 12.09 -9.55 36.14
CA LEU A 226 13.31 -9.32 36.89
C LEU A 226 13.08 -9.17 38.41
N HIS A 227 11.85 -8.86 38.78
CA HIS A 227 11.49 -8.56 40.19
C HIS A 227 10.56 -9.65 40.76
N LYS A 228 10.51 -10.82 40.14
CA LYS A 228 9.94 -12.04 40.69
C LYS A 228 11.05 -13.00 41.07
#